data_d53a51f634344d43d1a17a622194aec8
#
_entry.id   d53a51f634344d43d1a17a622194aec8
#
_cell.length_a   1.000
_cell.length_b   1.000
_cell.length_c   1.000
_cell.angle_alpha   90.00
_cell.angle_beta   90.00
_cell.angle_gamma   90.00
#
_symmetry.space_group_name_H-M   'P 1'
#
loop_
_entity.id
_entity.type
_entity.pdbx_description
1 polymer ?
#
loop_
_entity_poly.entity_id
_entity_poly.type
_entity_poly.pdbx_seq_one_letter_code
_entity_poly.pdbx_strand_id
1 'polypeptide(L)'
;MAEQMTWTNELIERLPQFSPYLVNFNALVKHEGGPANAFPDAMRCIDLDAYEKGLKKGCHHPTVDAVIGVSAGRSAELVMVELRLNYKNVNNLSPTKLEEKVSCSKNILSGCGKLHAMVYFVFNHRVQSQARSWFARLKWAGKKNFKPITIPELNQLISRADS
;
A
#
# COMPACT_ATOMS: atom_id res chain seq x y z
N MET A 1 -20.38 4.18 -5.91
CA MET A 1 -19.25 5.08 -6.22
C MET A 1 -18.15 4.86 -5.21
N ALA A 2 -16.92 4.78 -5.70
CA ALA A 2 -15.78 4.74 -4.79
C ALA A 2 -15.63 6.10 -4.12
N GLU A 3 -15.46 6.11 -2.82
CA GLU A 3 -15.25 7.34 -2.06
C GLU A 3 -13.88 7.93 -2.42
N GLN A 4 -13.85 9.21 -2.76
CA GLN A 4 -12.62 9.92 -3.05
C GLN A 4 -11.80 10.12 -1.78
N MET A 5 -10.53 9.73 -1.81
CA MET A 5 -9.59 9.95 -0.72
C MET A 5 -8.58 11.00 -1.13
N THR A 6 -8.05 11.72 -0.14
CA THR A 6 -6.98 12.69 -0.35
C THR A 6 -5.79 12.28 0.49
N TRP A 7 -4.63 12.13 -0.13
CA TRP A 7 -3.43 11.80 0.63
C TRP A 7 -3.09 12.91 1.63
N THR A 8 -2.51 12.54 2.76
CA THR A 8 -2.03 13.47 3.77
C THR A 8 -0.81 12.87 4.46
N ASN A 9 0.22 13.68 4.65
CA ASN A 9 1.41 13.26 5.39
C ASN A 9 1.21 13.37 6.90
N GLU A 10 0.28 14.22 7.32
CA GLU A 10 0.11 14.57 8.73
C GLU A 10 -0.11 13.35 9.61
N LEU A 11 -0.95 12.41 9.16
CA LEU A 11 -1.27 11.23 9.94
C LEU A 11 -0.03 10.38 10.24
N ILE A 12 0.80 10.13 9.23
CA ILE A 12 2.00 9.30 9.42
C ILE A 12 3.11 10.06 10.14
N GLU A 13 3.18 11.38 9.98
CA GLU A 13 4.17 12.20 10.67
C GLU A 13 3.94 12.27 12.18
N ARG A 14 2.72 11.99 12.63
CA ARG A 14 2.37 11.94 14.05
C ARG A 14 2.77 10.64 14.74
N LEU A 15 3.33 9.69 14.02
CA LEU A 15 3.70 8.38 14.55
C LEU A 15 5.22 8.33 14.74
N PRO A 16 5.73 8.67 15.94
CA PRO A 16 7.18 8.85 16.13
C PRO A 16 7.99 7.58 15.89
N GLN A 17 7.41 6.40 16.11
CA GLN A 17 8.11 5.14 15.89
C GLN A 17 8.48 4.90 14.43
N PHE A 18 7.77 5.54 13.49
CA PHE A 18 8.04 5.39 12.06
C PHE A 18 8.86 6.54 11.49
N SER A 19 9.20 7.54 12.30
CA SER A 19 9.89 8.74 11.80
C SER A 19 11.14 8.44 10.97
N PRO A 20 12.03 7.51 11.37
CA PRO A 20 13.19 7.19 10.54
C PRO A 20 12.86 6.48 9.22
N TYR A 21 11.63 6.02 9.07
CA TYR A 21 11.20 5.22 7.92
C TYR A 21 10.19 5.95 7.04
N LEU A 22 10.02 7.23 7.27
CA LEU A 22 9.22 8.08 6.38
C LEU A 22 10.07 8.43 5.17
N VAL A 23 9.60 8.04 4.00
CA VAL A 23 10.31 8.24 2.74
C VAL A 23 9.38 8.89 1.72
N ASN A 24 9.98 9.45 0.66
CA ASN A 24 9.21 9.96 -0.46
C ASN A 24 8.52 8.81 -1.19
N PHE A 25 7.23 8.94 -1.45
CA PHE A 25 6.47 7.84 -2.07
C PHE A 25 6.93 7.58 -3.50
N ASN A 26 7.20 8.62 -4.29
CA ASN A 26 7.75 8.45 -5.63
C ASN A 26 9.07 7.68 -5.63
N ALA A 27 9.93 7.94 -4.65
CA ALA A 27 11.21 7.24 -4.55
C ALA A 27 11.01 5.75 -4.29
N LEU A 28 10.08 5.40 -3.41
CA LEU A 28 9.77 4.00 -3.13
C LEU A 28 9.16 3.31 -4.35
N VAL A 29 8.23 3.96 -5.03
CA VAL A 29 7.62 3.45 -6.26
C VAL A 29 8.69 3.18 -7.33
N LYS A 30 9.62 4.11 -7.52
CA LYS A 30 10.72 3.95 -8.47
C LYS A 30 11.62 2.77 -8.08
N HIS A 31 11.94 2.66 -6.80
CA HIS A 31 12.76 1.56 -6.29
C HIS A 31 12.11 0.20 -6.58
N GLU A 32 10.80 0.13 -6.54
CA GLU A 32 10.04 -1.10 -6.80
C GLU A 32 9.74 -1.30 -8.30
N GLY A 33 10.32 -0.50 -9.17
CA GLY A 33 10.22 -0.67 -10.63
C GLY A 33 9.17 0.17 -11.32
N GLY A 34 8.57 1.11 -10.62
CA GLY A 34 7.57 1.99 -11.19
C GLY A 34 8.12 3.30 -11.72
N PRO A 35 7.24 4.19 -12.19
CA PRO A 35 7.64 5.50 -12.69
C PRO A 35 8.16 6.41 -11.57
N ALA A 36 9.00 7.39 -11.94
CA ALA A 36 9.66 8.26 -10.98
C ALA A 36 8.78 9.40 -10.45
N ASN A 37 7.77 9.83 -11.21
CA ASN A 37 7.05 11.07 -10.93
C ASN A 37 5.53 10.90 -11.05
N ALA A 38 5.00 9.75 -10.63
CA ALA A 38 3.57 9.48 -10.75
C ALA A 38 2.73 10.20 -9.70
N PHE A 39 3.33 10.58 -8.57
CA PHE A 39 2.63 11.18 -7.44
C PHE A 39 3.22 12.55 -7.12
N PRO A 40 2.51 13.39 -6.32
CA PRO A 40 3.08 14.67 -5.88
C PRO A 40 4.41 14.49 -5.16
N ASP A 41 5.36 15.39 -5.41
CA ASP A 41 6.70 15.29 -4.82
C ASP A 41 6.71 15.34 -3.30
N ALA A 42 5.75 16.03 -2.71
CA ALA A 42 5.65 16.15 -1.26
C ALA A 42 5.07 14.93 -0.56
N MET A 43 4.51 13.97 -1.32
CA MET A 43 3.83 12.81 -0.74
C MET A 43 4.83 11.84 -0.13
N ARG A 44 4.62 11.49 1.13
CA ARG A 44 5.45 10.56 1.89
C ARG A 44 4.67 9.29 2.23
N CYS A 45 5.40 8.26 2.58
CA CYS A 45 4.84 7.02 3.08
C CYS A 45 5.74 6.44 4.16
N ILE A 46 5.23 5.47 4.90
CA ILE A 46 6.04 4.65 5.79
C ILE A 46 6.60 3.48 4.96
N ASP A 47 7.92 3.35 4.92
CA ASP A 47 8.58 2.16 4.36
C ASP A 47 8.51 1.06 5.43
N LEU A 48 7.46 0.27 5.38
CA LEU A 48 7.15 -0.69 6.43
C LEU A 48 8.14 -1.86 6.46
N ASP A 49 8.62 -2.26 5.29
CA ASP A 49 9.63 -3.31 5.20
C ASP A 49 10.94 -2.87 5.85
N ALA A 50 11.36 -1.63 5.62
CA ALA A 50 12.55 -1.08 6.26
C ALA A 50 12.37 -0.97 7.77
N TYR A 51 11.18 -0.59 8.24
CA TYR A 51 10.87 -0.55 9.67
C TYR A 51 11.05 -1.94 10.31
N GLU A 52 10.46 -2.97 9.70
CA GLU A 52 10.54 -4.33 10.22
C GLU A 52 11.99 -4.82 10.28
N LYS A 53 12.77 -4.57 9.24
CA LYS A 53 14.18 -4.92 9.21
C LYS A 53 14.98 -4.15 10.26
N GLY A 54 14.62 -2.90 10.50
CA GLY A 54 15.29 -2.05 11.48
C GLY A 54 15.10 -2.49 12.93
N LEU A 55 14.12 -3.32 13.22
CA LEU A 55 13.89 -3.83 14.57
C LEU A 55 14.94 -4.85 15.02
N LYS A 56 15.78 -5.34 14.10
CA LYS A 56 16.89 -6.26 14.39
C LYS A 56 16.51 -7.47 15.23
N LYS A 57 15.31 -7.98 15.01
CA LYS A 57 14.87 -9.25 15.62
C LYS A 57 15.58 -10.41 14.95
N GLY A 58 15.58 -11.56 15.59
CA GLY A 58 16.14 -12.77 14.99
C GLY A 58 15.41 -13.26 13.75
N CYS A 59 14.17 -12.84 13.52
CA CYS A 59 13.40 -13.14 12.32
C CYS A 59 12.67 -11.89 11.84
N HIS A 60 12.50 -11.80 10.53
CA HIS A 60 11.72 -10.73 9.91
C HIS A 60 10.34 -11.25 9.54
N HIS A 61 9.31 -10.49 9.85
CA HIS A 61 7.98 -10.78 9.38
C HIS A 61 7.73 -10.10 8.04
N PRO A 62 7.04 -10.77 7.10
CA PRO A 62 6.71 -10.13 5.84
C PRO A 62 5.71 -9.01 6.06
N THR A 63 5.90 -7.90 5.35
CA THR A 63 5.01 -6.74 5.43
C THR A 63 4.67 -6.24 4.05
N VAL A 64 3.62 -5.43 3.94
CA VAL A 64 3.39 -4.64 2.72
C VAL A 64 4.51 -3.62 2.59
N ASP A 65 4.71 -3.11 1.37
CA ASP A 65 5.82 -2.21 1.08
C ASP A 65 5.65 -0.84 1.72
N ALA A 66 4.44 -0.29 1.66
CA ALA A 66 4.20 1.09 2.06
C ALA A 66 2.89 1.25 2.82
N VAL A 67 2.87 2.26 3.68
CA VAL A 67 1.65 2.74 4.32
C VAL A 67 1.57 4.24 4.06
N ILE A 68 0.46 4.67 3.48
CA ILE A 68 0.19 6.09 3.23
C ILE A 68 -0.95 6.57 4.13
N GLY A 69 -0.94 7.85 4.44
CA GLY A 69 -2.05 8.46 5.15
C GLY A 69 -3.02 9.09 4.16
N VAL A 70 -4.31 8.90 4.41
CA VAL A 70 -5.37 9.52 3.60
C VAL A 70 -6.42 10.14 4.49
N SER A 71 -7.10 11.14 3.95
CA SER A 71 -8.31 11.70 4.53
C SER A 71 -9.47 11.20 3.69
N ALA A 72 -10.44 10.55 4.34
CA ALA A 72 -11.64 10.02 3.69
C ALA A 72 -12.84 10.57 4.45
N GLY A 73 -13.55 11.51 3.84
CA GLY A 73 -14.63 12.21 4.52
C GLY A 73 -14.11 12.95 5.74
N ARG A 74 -14.61 12.60 6.93
CA ARG A 74 -14.20 13.23 8.20
C ARG A 74 -13.14 12.46 8.95
N SER A 75 -12.72 11.31 8.44
CA SER A 75 -11.73 10.48 9.13
C SER A 75 -10.42 10.44 8.37
N ALA A 76 -9.33 10.27 9.12
CA ALA A 76 -8.01 10.02 8.54
C ALA A 76 -7.73 8.53 8.71
N GLU A 77 -7.20 7.90 7.67
CA GLU A 77 -6.98 6.46 7.65
C GLU A 77 -5.59 6.12 7.11
N LEU A 78 -5.06 5.01 7.60
CA LEU A 78 -3.81 4.44 7.10
C LEU A 78 -4.16 3.43 6.01
N VAL A 79 -3.55 3.56 4.83
CA VAL A 79 -3.78 2.70 3.68
C VAL A 79 -2.55 1.85 3.43
N MET A 80 -2.73 0.54 3.40
CA MET A 80 -1.64 -0.40 3.10
C MET A 80 -1.52 -0.60 1.59
N VAL A 81 -0.30 -0.50 1.08
CA VAL A 81 0.00 -0.60 -0.35
C VAL A 81 1.14 -1.59 -0.57
N GLU A 82 0.91 -2.57 -1.42
CA GLU A 82 1.94 -3.52 -1.85
C GLU A 82 2.28 -3.24 -3.31
N LEU A 83 3.56 -3.05 -3.60
CA LEU A 83 4.02 -2.67 -4.94
C LEU A 83 4.59 -3.88 -5.68
N ARG A 84 3.92 -4.30 -6.75
CA ARG A 84 4.30 -5.45 -7.57
C ARG A 84 4.59 -5.02 -9.00
N LEU A 85 5.37 -3.94 -9.14
CA LEU A 85 5.55 -3.24 -10.42
C LEU A 85 6.52 -3.96 -11.36
N ASN A 86 7.39 -4.81 -10.85
CA ASN A 86 8.33 -5.60 -11.64
C ASN A 86 7.78 -6.94 -12.12
N TYR A 87 6.55 -7.27 -11.80
CA TYR A 87 5.96 -8.55 -12.17
C TYR A 87 5.68 -8.62 -13.67
N LYS A 88 6.07 -9.72 -14.28
CA LYS A 88 5.77 -10.02 -15.69
C LYS A 88 4.52 -10.86 -15.84
N ASN A 89 4.13 -11.55 -14.77
CA ASN A 89 2.91 -12.35 -14.70
C ASN A 89 2.54 -12.57 -13.23
N VAL A 90 1.40 -13.20 -12.97
CA VAL A 90 0.91 -13.42 -11.61
C VAL A 90 1.16 -14.85 -11.10
N ASN A 91 1.96 -15.64 -11.81
CA ASN A 91 2.14 -17.05 -11.48
C ASN A 91 2.80 -17.29 -10.11
N ASN A 92 3.60 -16.32 -9.65
CA ASN A 92 4.31 -16.44 -8.38
C ASN A 92 3.55 -15.85 -7.19
N LEU A 93 2.33 -15.35 -7.41
CA LEU A 93 1.52 -14.85 -6.31
C LEU A 93 0.98 -16.02 -5.48
N SER A 94 1.08 -15.89 -4.18
CA SER A 94 0.58 -16.87 -3.22
C SER A 94 -0.46 -16.20 -2.31
N PRO A 95 -1.70 -16.70 -2.28
CA PRO A 95 -2.72 -16.14 -1.38
C PRO A 95 -2.27 -16.14 0.08
N THR A 96 -1.64 -17.22 0.51
CA THR A 96 -1.15 -17.36 1.89
C THR A 96 -0.10 -16.30 2.22
N LYS A 97 0.85 -16.06 1.30
CA LYS A 97 1.90 -15.07 1.52
C LYS A 97 1.36 -13.65 1.54
N LEU A 98 0.41 -13.34 0.65
CA LEU A 98 -0.22 -12.01 0.65
C LEU A 98 -1.00 -11.77 1.94
N GLU A 99 -1.74 -12.77 2.39
CA GLU A 99 -2.50 -12.68 3.63
C GLU A 99 -1.57 -12.50 4.82
N GLU A 100 -0.45 -13.19 4.85
CA GLU A 100 0.56 -13.07 5.91
C GLU A 100 1.15 -11.65 5.94
N LYS A 101 1.49 -11.09 4.78
CA LYS A 101 1.98 -9.71 4.70
C LYS A 101 1.00 -8.72 5.28
N VAL A 102 -0.26 -8.85 4.92
CA VAL A 102 -1.32 -7.95 5.40
C VAL A 102 -1.53 -8.14 6.90
N SER A 103 -1.60 -9.37 7.36
CA SER A 103 -1.80 -9.69 8.76
C SER A 103 -0.67 -9.14 9.64
N CYS A 104 0.58 -9.36 9.25
CA CYS A 104 1.74 -8.84 9.98
C CYS A 104 1.76 -7.31 9.98
N SER A 105 1.41 -6.70 8.85
CA SER A 105 1.33 -5.24 8.74
C SER A 105 0.25 -4.66 9.66
N LYS A 106 -0.91 -5.30 9.72
CA LYS A 106 -1.98 -4.88 10.64
C LYS A 106 -1.53 -4.95 12.10
N ASN A 107 -0.77 -5.97 12.45
CA ASN A 107 -0.24 -6.09 13.83
C ASN A 107 0.72 -4.95 14.16
N ILE A 108 1.61 -4.58 13.22
CA ILE A 108 2.53 -3.47 13.40
C ILE A 108 1.77 -2.15 13.57
N LEU A 109 0.72 -1.96 12.78
CA LEU A 109 -0.05 -0.71 12.76
C LEU A 109 -1.14 -0.65 13.83
N SER A 110 -1.29 -1.71 14.63
CA SER A 110 -2.29 -1.76 15.69
C SER A 110 -2.08 -0.61 16.68
N GLY A 111 -3.14 0.14 16.95
CA GLY A 111 -3.06 1.29 17.84
C GLY A 111 -2.51 2.56 17.23
N CYS A 112 -2.08 2.53 15.96
CA CYS A 112 -1.51 3.71 15.30
C CYS A 112 -2.58 4.62 14.68
N GLY A 113 -3.78 4.11 14.47
CA GLY A 113 -4.88 4.85 13.87
C GLY A 113 -5.83 3.91 13.16
N LYS A 114 -6.84 4.49 12.51
CA LYS A 114 -7.82 3.71 11.76
C LYS A 114 -7.18 3.18 10.48
N LEU A 115 -7.33 1.90 10.23
CA LEU A 115 -6.88 1.28 9.00
C LEU A 115 -7.99 1.34 7.95
N HIS A 116 -7.63 1.76 6.74
CA HIS A 116 -8.56 1.70 5.61
C HIS A 116 -8.93 0.25 5.33
N ALA A 117 -10.20 0.01 4.97
CA ALA A 117 -10.70 -1.34 4.78
C ALA A 117 -10.04 -2.07 3.61
N MET A 118 -9.70 -1.36 2.54
CA MET A 118 -9.09 -1.95 1.35
C MET A 118 -7.58 -1.94 1.45
N VAL A 119 -6.95 -3.01 0.96
CA VAL A 119 -5.50 -3.11 0.78
C VAL A 119 -5.23 -3.12 -0.73
N TYR A 120 -4.35 -2.25 -1.18
CA TYR A 120 -4.10 -2.10 -2.61
C TYR A 120 -2.82 -2.80 -3.03
N PHE A 121 -2.94 -3.63 -4.06
CA PHE A 121 -1.81 -4.34 -4.68
C PHE A 121 -1.61 -3.70 -6.04
N VAL A 122 -0.48 -3.03 -6.22
CA VAL A 122 -0.23 -2.19 -7.40
C VAL A 122 0.63 -2.94 -8.40
N PHE A 123 0.08 -3.12 -9.59
CA PHE A 123 0.74 -3.81 -10.71
C PHE A 123 0.96 -2.86 -11.86
N ASN A 124 1.92 -3.18 -12.75
CA ASN A 124 2.02 -2.44 -13.99
C ASN A 124 0.85 -2.84 -14.92
N HIS A 125 0.57 -2.00 -15.90
CA HIS A 125 -0.61 -2.20 -16.75
C HIS A 125 -0.54 -3.49 -17.60
N ARG A 126 0.67 -4.01 -17.84
CA ARG A 126 0.83 -5.24 -18.65
C ARG A 126 0.28 -6.48 -17.99
N VAL A 127 0.27 -6.52 -16.67
CA VAL A 127 -0.27 -7.65 -15.92
C VAL A 127 -1.61 -7.34 -15.26
N GLN A 128 -2.19 -6.18 -15.55
CA GLN A 128 -3.43 -5.72 -14.92
C GLN A 128 -4.58 -6.72 -15.07
N SER A 129 -4.82 -7.19 -16.29
CA SER A 129 -5.89 -8.14 -16.57
C SER A 129 -5.69 -9.46 -15.83
N GLN A 130 -4.47 -9.98 -15.84
CA GLN A 130 -4.14 -11.21 -15.11
C GLN A 130 -4.33 -11.03 -13.60
N ALA A 131 -3.89 -9.89 -13.08
CA ALA A 131 -4.03 -9.60 -11.65
C ALA A 131 -5.50 -9.52 -11.24
N ARG A 132 -6.32 -8.83 -12.01
CA ARG A 132 -7.76 -8.74 -11.74
C ARG A 132 -8.42 -10.12 -11.71
N SER A 133 -8.09 -10.97 -12.67
CA SER A 133 -8.63 -12.33 -12.71
C SER A 133 -8.17 -13.17 -11.53
N TRP A 134 -6.88 -13.03 -11.17
CA TRP A 134 -6.32 -13.77 -10.04
C TRP A 134 -6.99 -13.35 -8.73
N PHE A 135 -7.12 -12.04 -8.48
CA PHE A 135 -7.74 -11.51 -7.27
C PHE A 135 -9.24 -11.79 -7.23
N ALA A 136 -9.91 -11.83 -8.37
CA ALA A 136 -11.33 -12.19 -8.42
C ALA A 136 -11.58 -13.60 -7.88
N ARG A 137 -10.64 -14.51 -8.10
CA ARG A 137 -10.74 -15.87 -7.55
C ARG A 137 -10.55 -15.90 -6.03
N LEU A 138 -9.92 -14.89 -5.44
CA LEU A 138 -9.76 -14.83 -3.98
C LEU A 138 -11.02 -14.38 -3.25
N LYS A 139 -11.94 -13.74 -3.93
CA LYS A 139 -13.14 -13.18 -3.29
C LYS A 139 -14.00 -14.26 -2.62
N TRP A 140 -14.13 -15.41 -3.26
CA TRP A 140 -14.89 -16.52 -2.68
C TRP A 140 -14.19 -17.15 -1.48
N ALA A 141 -12.88 -16.93 -1.32
CA ALA A 141 -12.12 -17.36 -0.15
C ALA A 141 -12.11 -16.31 0.97
N GLY A 142 -12.92 -15.26 0.86
CA GLY A 142 -13.03 -14.23 1.90
C GLY A 142 -12.05 -13.06 1.78
N LYS A 143 -11.34 -12.92 0.67
CA LYS A 143 -10.34 -11.85 0.47
C LYS A 143 -10.93 -10.67 -0.31
N LYS A 144 -12.13 -10.25 0.04
CA LYS A 144 -12.85 -9.17 -0.65
C LYS A 144 -12.18 -7.81 -0.54
N ASN A 145 -11.34 -7.61 0.48
CA ASN A 145 -10.68 -6.34 0.76
C ASN A 145 -9.30 -6.21 0.10
N PHE A 146 -8.87 -7.19 -0.68
CA PHE A 146 -7.63 -7.12 -1.45
C PHE A 146 -7.97 -6.65 -2.86
N LYS A 147 -7.38 -5.53 -3.29
CA LYS A 147 -7.73 -4.93 -4.58
C LYS A 147 -6.51 -4.69 -5.46
N PRO A 148 -6.46 -5.32 -6.65
CA PRO A 148 -5.39 -5.04 -7.60
C PRO A 148 -5.70 -3.76 -8.37
N ILE A 149 -4.73 -2.86 -8.49
CA ILE A 149 -4.86 -1.61 -9.22
C ILE A 149 -3.55 -1.28 -9.92
N THR A 150 -3.59 -0.26 -10.79
CA THR A 150 -2.42 0.29 -11.44
C THR A 150 -1.99 1.60 -10.78
N ILE A 151 -0.81 2.10 -11.14
CA ILE A 151 -0.31 3.39 -10.63
C ILE A 151 -1.28 4.54 -10.97
N PRO A 152 -1.75 4.69 -12.23
CA PRO A 152 -2.73 5.75 -12.52
C PRO A 152 -4.01 5.63 -11.71
N GLU A 153 -4.49 4.40 -11.48
CA GLU A 153 -5.70 4.17 -10.68
C GLU A 153 -5.47 4.57 -9.22
N LEU A 154 -4.31 4.24 -8.64
CA LEU A 154 -4.00 4.65 -7.27
C LEU A 154 -3.92 6.17 -7.17
N ASN A 155 -3.23 6.82 -8.11
CA ASN A 155 -3.10 8.27 -8.12
C ASN A 155 -4.48 8.94 -8.17
N GLN A 156 -5.37 8.45 -9.03
CA GLN A 156 -6.73 8.98 -9.13
C GLN A 156 -7.51 8.79 -7.83
N LEU A 157 -7.34 7.64 -7.19
CA LEU A 157 -8.05 7.28 -5.97
C LEU A 157 -7.71 8.21 -4.79
N ILE A 158 -6.46 8.67 -4.70
CA ILE A 158 -5.96 9.45 -3.57
C ILE A 158 -5.69 10.91 -3.91
N SER A 159 -6.00 11.35 -5.11
CA SER A 159 -5.81 12.74 -5.52
C SER A 159 -6.94 13.60 -4.98
N ARG A 160 -6.68 14.93 -4.94
CA ARG A 160 -7.71 15.86 -4.50
C ARG A 160 -8.84 15.95 -5.51
N ALA A 161 -10.06 15.95 -4.99
CA ALA A 161 -11.25 16.02 -5.83
C ALA A 161 -11.47 17.41 -6.43
N ASP A 162 -10.91 18.44 -5.85
CA ASP A 162 -11.14 19.83 -6.22
C ASP A 162 -10.01 20.46 -7.04
N SER A 163 -9.13 19.66 -7.54
CA SER A 163 -7.97 20.14 -8.31
C SER A 163 -8.38 20.79 -9.63
#